data_d4d2782579b960c6a574d77c8b047315
#
_entry.id   d4d2782579b960c6a574d77c8b047315
#
_cell.length_a   1.000
_cell.length_b   1.000
_cell.length_c   1.000
_cell.angle_alpha   90.00
_cell.angle_beta   90.00
_cell.angle_gamma   90.00
#
_symmetry.space_group_name_H-M   'P 1'
#
loop_
_entity.id
_entity.type
_entity.pdbx_description
1 polymer ?
#
loop_
_entity_poly.entity_id
_entity_poly.type
_entity_poly.pdbx_seq_one_letter_code
_entity_poly.pdbx_strand_id
1 'polypeptide(L)'
;MLKSILGGVTAALMLSSAANATDLIIYHNWSSGPEVAALNVLKDGLEAKGHTWTDIAIPHNTGSNVNLMNLVTGGTPPNVFLESSPGVYRDLAGLGLARPLTEFFTEQGILEHYPSSVVSSITVDGEIMKIPTAIHIDGMAYYNMEVAEAAGVDPAAWDSLDAMFADFQKVRDAGYIPLAIGGQQWQVGYLVHALAAATGGPDFYSALYGGEPDPSVIDSAEMRTLLETLRRFQQEADEGSANREWNVTTNMVITGQALMQIHGDWMKGEWSAAGKTAGTDFGCIQIPGAKAVPVTVDSWGILGGQSEEVDAAELDFAAVVADPQVQADFASAKGSTPTRLDAPSEVLDACSVEVLRILEDADHQVPNPHSTVDADWQNSIWDVVFNFWSDPSMSVDDAIAQIQENYETILG
;
A
#
# COMPACT_ATOMS: atom_id res chain seq x y z
N MET A 1 67.18 49.26 19.88
CA MET A 1 66.54 48.85 18.60
C MET A 1 65.60 47.69 18.96
N LEU A 2 64.37 48.03 19.18
CA LEU A 2 63.34 47.04 19.43
C LEU A 2 62.41 46.96 18.20
N LYS A 3 62.37 45.82 17.52
CA LYS A 3 61.45 45.55 16.40
C LYS A 3 60.18 44.88 16.97
N SER A 4 59.05 45.60 16.91
CA SER A 4 57.75 45.09 17.20
C SER A 4 57.27 44.28 15.96
N ILE A 5 56.92 43.01 16.19
CA ILE A 5 56.23 42.16 15.23
C ILE A 5 54.76 42.22 15.56
N LEU A 6 53.94 42.87 14.71
CA LEU A 6 52.48 42.79 14.72
C LEU A 6 52.06 41.48 14.02
N GLY A 7 51.56 40.53 14.76
CA GLY A 7 50.88 39.36 14.24
C GLY A 7 49.41 39.66 13.99
N GLY A 8 49.03 39.72 12.73
CA GLY A 8 47.63 39.83 12.34
C GLY A 8 46.94 38.48 12.50
N VAL A 9 45.96 38.41 13.37
CA VAL A 9 45.02 37.29 13.48
C VAL A 9 43.89 37.54 12.47
N THR A 10 43.91 36.80 11.41
CA THR A 10 42.79 36.77 10.43
C THR A 10 41.70 35.83 11.04
N ALA A 11 40.65 36.40 11.58
CA ALA A 11 39.44 35.63 11.97
C ALA A 11 38.72 35.25 10.68
N ALA A 12 38.74 33.96 10.33
CA ALA A 12 37.85 33.39 9.34
C ALA A 12 36.43 33.36 9.91
N LEU A 13 35.58 34.27 9.48
CA LEU A 13 34.11 34.15 9.70
C LEU A 13 33.65 32.93 8.87
N MET A 14 33.39 31.84 9.56
CA MET A 14 32.53 30.77 9.02
C MET A 14 31.10 31.34 8.96
N LEU A 15 30.66 31.75 7.79
CA LEU A 15 29.25 31.91 7.48
C LEU A 15 28.62 30.52 7.52
N SER A 16 28.07 30.14 8.66
CA SER A 16 27.07 29.09 8.70
C SER A 16 25.86 29.66 7.96
N SER A 17 25.60 29.18 6.75
CA SER A 17 24.30 29.35 6.13
C SER A 17 23.28 28.73 7.10
N ALA A 18 22.51 29.56 7.76
CA ALA A 18 21.31 29.11 8.45
C ALA A 18 20.45 28.50 7.34
N ALA A 19 20.26 27.18 7.37
CA ALA A 19 19.23 26.54 6.57
C ALA A 19 17.92 27.22 6.96
N ASN A 20 17.28 27.90 6.03
CA ASN A 20 15.97 28.49 6.28
C ASN A 20 14.99 27.33 6.49
N ALA A 21 14.30 27.33 7.62
CA ALA A 21 13.19 26.42 7.88
C ALA A 21 12.13 26.61 6.79
N THR A 22 11.82 25.54 6.05
CA THR A 22 10.79 25.55 5.00
C THR A 22 9.63 24.68 5.47
N ASP A 23 8.41 25.18 5.31
CA ASP A 23 7.19 24.42 5.58
C ASP A 23 6.84 23.60 4.33
N LEU A 24 6.80 22.27 4.47
CA LEU A 24 6.34 21.36 3.42
C LEU A 24 4.89 20.96 3.67
N ILE A 25 4.05 21.16 2.67
CA ILE A 25 2.66 20.70 2.64
C ILE A 25 2.66 19.28 2.09
N ILE A 26 2.24 18.33 2.91
CA ILE A 26 2.29 16.88 2.61
C ILE A 26 0.87 16.34 2.48
N TYR A 27 0.54 15.82 1.30
CA TYR A 27 -0.74 15.18 1.02
C TYR A 27 -0.66 13.68 1.20
N HIS A 28 -1.60 13.12 1.98
CA HIS A 28 -1.74 11.67 2.17
C HIS A 28 -3.18 11.29 2.54
N ASN A 29 -3.44 9.97 2.59
CA ASN A 29 -4.75 9.40 2.93
C ASN A 29 -4.73 8.55 4.21
N TRP A 30 -3.64 8.52 4.95
CA TRP A 30 -3.45 7.74 6.16
C TRP A 30 -4.03 8.42 7.39
N SER A 31 -4.81 7.68 8.20
CA SER A 31 -5.55 8.22 9.35
C SER A 31 -5.67 7.28 10.55
N SER A 32 -5.32 5.99 10.42
CA SER A 32 -5.34 5.06 11.56
C SER A 32 -4.20 5.33 12.53
N GLY A 33 -4.28 4.80 13.76
CA GLY A 33 -3.25 5.00 14.77
C GLY A 33 -1.84 4.61 14.30
N PRO A 34 -1.63 3.40 13.76
CA PRO A 34 -0.36 2.96 13.19
C PRO A 34 0.12 3.80 12.01
N GLU A 35 -0.79 4.22 11.13
CA GLU A 35 -0.47 5.09 10.01
C GLU A 35 0.05 6.45 10.47
N VAL A 36 -0.61 7.06 11.45
CA VAL A 36 -0.16 8.33 12.06
C VAL A 36 1.17 8.15 12.78
N ALA A 37 1.38 7.02 13.47
CA ALA A 37 2.66 6.74 14.11
C ALA A 37 3.79 6.62 13.09
N ALA A 38 3.55 5.97 11.95
CA ALA A 38 4.51 5.89 10.85
C ALA A 38 4.81 7.25 10.21
N LEU A 39 3.77 8.07 9.98
CA LEU A 39 3.96 9.45 9.49
C LEU A 39 4.82 10.28 10.44
N ASN A 40 4.66 10.11 11.77
CA ASN A 40 5.48 10.82 12.74
C ASN A 40 6.98 10.46 12.64
N VAL A 41 7.33 9.24 12.24
CA VAL A 41 8.74 8.87 11.97
C VAL A 41 9.32 9.74 10.85
N LEU A 42 8.59 9.92 9.76
CA LEU A 42 9.02 10.78 8.64
C LEU A 42 9.05 12.25 9.05
N LYS A 43 8.05 12.70 9.78
CA LYS A 43 7.93 14.06 10.28
C LYS A 43 9.10 14.41 11.21
N ASP A 44 9.40 13.56 12.19
CA ASP A 44 10.53 13.76 13.11
C ASP A 44 11.86 13.83 12.34
N GLY A 45 12.03 12.98 11.31
CA GLY A 45 13.19 13.01 10.42
C GLY A 45 13.33 14.33 9.65
N LEU A 46 12.22 14.86 9.12
CA LEU A 46 12.18 16.13 8.41
C LEU A 46 12.44 17.32 9.36
N GLU A 47 11.83 17.30 10.54
CA GLU A 47 12.03 18.33 11.58
C GLU A 47 13.48 18.34 12.09
N ALA A 48 14.14 17.18 12.18
CA ALA A 48 15.55 17.08 12.51
C ALA A 48 16.48 17.75 11.46
N LYS A 49 16.01 17.89 10.21
CA LYS A 49 16.69 18.66 9.17
C LYS A 49 16.37 20.16 9.20
N GLY A 50 15.47 20.59 10.08
CA GLY A 50 15.13 21.99 10.31
C GLY A 50 13.92 22.48 9.51
N HIS A 51 13.18 21.60 8.87
CA HIS A 51 11.95 21.92 8.14
C HIS A 51 10.71 21.69 9.01
N THR A 52 9.54 22.16 8.53
CA THR A 52 8.25 21.90 9.18
C THR A 52 7.33 21.12 8.26
N TRP A 53 6.32 20.45 8.84
CA TRP A 53 5.38 19.56 8.16
C TRP A 53 3.95 20.03 8.39
N THR A 54 3.23 20.30 7.31
CA THR A 54 1.80 20.61 7.32
C THR A 54 1.01 19.54 6.58
N ASP A 55 0.10 18.84 7.28
CA ASP A 55 -0.69 17.74 6.73
C ASP A 55 -1.88 18.23 5.87
N ILE A 56 -2.09 17.56 4.74
CA ILE A 56 -3.38 17.46 4.05
C ILE A 56 -3.78 15.99 4.04
N ALA A 57 -4.56 15.56 5.03
CA ALA A 57 -5.04 14.19 5.16
C ALA A 57 -6.45 14.05 4.59
N ILE A 58 -6.61 13.30 3.49
CA ILE A 58 -7.92 13.02 2.87
C ILE A 58 -8.12 11.51 2.79
N PRO A 59 -9.08 10.93 3.54
CA PRO A 59 -9.28 9.48 3.60
C PRO A 59 -9.58 8.82 2.25
N HIS A 60 -9.23 7.56 2.10
CA HIS A 60 -9.37 6.75 0.88
C HIS A 60 -10.78 6.67 0.27
N ASN A 61 -11.82 6.83 1.07
CA ASN A 61 -13.22 6.72 0.64
C ASN A 61 -13.67 7.82 -0.34
N THR A 62 -12.79 8.78 -0.66
CA THR A 62 -13.11 9.95 -1.51
C THR A 62 -12.35 9.96 -2.85
N GLY A 63 -11.59 8.90 -3.19
CA GLY A 63 -10.78 8.82 -4.41
C GLY A 63 -9.51 9.69 -4.33
N SER A 64 -8.39 9.11 -3.90
CA SER A 64 -7.15 9.85 -3.62
C SER A 64 -6.60 10.62 -4.83
N ASN A 65 -6.60 10.02 -6.02
CA ASN A 65 -6.08 10.64 -7.24
C ASN A 65 -6.86 11.89 -7.65
N VAL A 66 -8.20 11.82 -7.56
CA VAL A 66 -9.08 12.95 -7.87
C VAL A 66 -8.82 14.10 -6.90
N ASN A 67 -8.59 13.80 -5.63
CA ASN A 67 -8.35 14.81 -4.60
C ASN A 67 -7.02 15.54 -4.82
N LEU A 68 -5.94 14.82 -5.16
CA LEU A 68 -4.65 15.43 -5.47
C LEU A 68 -4.76 16.38 -6.68
N MET A 69 -5.34 15.91 -7.78
CA MET A 69 -5.49 16.72 -8.99
C MET A 69 -6.41 17.94 -8.78
N ASN A 70 -7.43 17.82 -7.91
CA ASN A 70 -8.26 18.95 -7.51
C ASN A 70 -7.48 20.00 -6.69
N LEU A 71 -6.57 19.58 -5.80
CA LEU A 71 -5.69 20.50 -5.07
C LEU A 71 -4.75 21.23 -6.04
N VAL A 72 -4.15 20.51 -6.97
CA VAL A 72 -3.22 21.06 -7.97
C VAL A 72 -3.93 22.08 -8.86
N THR A 73 -5.07 21.71 -9.46
CA THR A 73 -5.83 22.58 -10.37
C THR A 73 -6.57 23.69 -9.64
N GLY A 74 -6.90 23.50 -8.36
CA GLY A 74 -7.51 24.49 -7.48
C GLY A 74 -6.55 25.56 -6.97
N GLY A 75 -5.24 25.44 -7.25
CA GLY A 75 -4.23 26.42 -6.88
C GLY A 75 -3.74 26.31 -5.43
N THR A 76 -3.94 25.15 -4.80
CA THR A 76 -3.43 24.82 -3.45
C THR A 76 -2.66 23.50 -3.48
N PRO A 77 -1.66 23.36 -4.37
CA PRO A 77 -0.93 22.11 -4.52
C PRO A 77 -0.12 21.78 -3.26
N PRO A 78 0.01 20.49 -2.89
CA PRO A 78 0.99 20.05 -1.90
C PRO A 78 2.41 20.14 -2.49
N ASN A 79 3.42 20.10 -1.62
CA ASN A 79 4.82 19.96 -2.06
C ASN A 79 5.15 18.48 -2.28
N VAL A 80 4.69 17.62 -1.38
CA VAL A 80 4.89 16.18 -1.40
C VAL A 80 3.54 15.48 -1.33
N PHE A 81 3.40 14.36 -2.02
CA PHE A 81 2.14 13.63 -2.06
C PHE A 81 2.34 12.12 -2.10
N LEU A 82 1.47 11.39 -1.39
CA LEU A 82 1.43 9.93 -1.41
C LEU A 82 0.62 9.50 -2.64
N GLU A 83 1.28 8.87 -3.62
CA GLU A 83 0.63 8.42 -4.85
C GLU A 83 1.47 7.35 -5.56
N SER A 84 0.83 6.30 -6.06
CA SER A 84 1.48 5.21 -6.78
C SER A 84 1.12 5.14 -8.27
N SER A 85 0.01 5.76 -8.69
CA SER A 85 -0.50 5.68 -10.07
C SER A 85 0.41 6.39 -11.08
N PRO A 86 0.95 5.70 -12.10
CA PRO A 86 1.74 6.33 -13.17
C PRO A 86 0.97 7.39 -13.96
N GLY A 87 -0.35 7.25 -14.08
CA GLY A 87 -1.23 8.20 -14.77
C GLY A 87 -1.15 9.58 -14.15
N VAL A 88 -1.20 9.67 -12.80
CA VAL A 88 -1.09 10.95 -12.09
C VAL A 88 0.23 11.65 -12.38
N TYR A 89 1.34 10.91 -12.44
CA TYR A 89 2.64 11.49 -12.78
C TYR A 89 2.71 11.98 -14.22
N ARG A 90 2.04 11.30 -15.18
CA ARG A 90 1.91 11.75 -16.56
C ARG A 90 1.06 13.02 -16.66
N ASP A 91 -0.04 13.10 -15.91
CA ASP A 91 -0.87 14.29 -15.82
C ASP A 91 -0.09 15.49 -15.26
N LEU A 92 0.67 15.27 -14.18
CA LEU A 92 1.57 16.28 -13.63
C LEU A 92 2.65 16.71 -14.63
N ALA A 93 3.20 15.77 -15.40
CA ALA A 93 4.15 16.07 -16.46
C ALA A 93 3.51 16.92 -17.58
N GLY A 94 2.28 16.62 -17.95
CA GLY A 94 1.49 17.43 -18.89
C GLY A 94 1.25 18.86 -18.43
N LEU A 95 1.20 19.08 -17.12
CA LEU A 95 1.10 20.41 -16.50
C LEU A 95 2.46 21.09 -16.25
N GLY A 96 3.58 20.42 -16.53
CA GLY A 96 4.93 20.91 -16.23
C GLY A 96 5.28 20.88 -14.74
N LEU A 97 4.59 20.06 -13.96
CA LEU A 97 4.73 19.97 -12.49
C LEU A 97 5.37 18.66 -12.04
N ALA A 98 5.65 17.71 -12.94
CA ALA A 98 6.37 16.50 -12.60
C ALA A 98 7.83 16.81 -12.26
N ARG A 99 8.37 16.18 -11.22
CA ARG A 99 9.77 16.32 -10.83
C ARG A 99 10.45 14.95 -10.79
N PRO A 100 11.28 14.62 -11.77
CA PRO A 100 12.08 13.40 -11.73
C PRO A 100 13.07 13.42 -10.56
N LEU A 101 13.29 12.22 -10.01
CA LEU A 101 14.21 11.97 -8.90
C LEU A 101 15.42 11.11 -9.33
N THR A 102 15.56 10.85 -10.63
CA THR A 102 16.63 10.00 -11.19
C THR A 102 18.02 10.49 -10.78
N GLU A 103 18.26 11.81 -10.83
CA GLU A 103 19.54 12.43 -10.41
C GLU A 103 19.77 12.19 -8.91
N PHE A 104 18.78 12.46 -8.06
CA PHE A 104 18.86 12.22 -6.61
C PHE A 104 19.26 10.78 -6.28
N PHE A 105 18.57 9.78 -6.85
CA PHE A 105 18.89 8.37 -6.60
C PHE A 105 20.27 7.98 -7.11
N THR A 106 20.70 8.55 -8.26
CA THR A 106 22.01 8.28 -8.87
C THR A 106 23.13 8.88 -8.05
N GLU A 107 23.01 10.14 -7.63
CA GLU A 107 24.02 10.84 -6.82
C GLU A 107 24.17 10.23 -5.43
N GLN A 108 23.08 9.78 -4.82
CA GLN A 108 23.11 9.07 -3.55
C GLN A 108 23.64 7.64 -3.67
N GLY A 109 23.67 7.06 -4.88
CA GLY A 109 24.14 5.69 -5.12
C GLY A 109 23.29 4.63 -4.43
N ILE A 110 21.97 4.88 -4.27
CA ILE A 110 21.10 4.05 -3.42
C ILE A 110 20.20 3.07 -4.19
N LEU A 111 20.16 3.13 -5.52
CA LEU A 111 19.29 2.26 -6.33
C LEU A 111 19.58 0.76 -6.14
N GLU A 112 20.84 0.40 -5.92
CA GLU A 112 21.25 -0.99 -5.72
C GLU A 112 20.73 -1.61 -4.41
N HIS A 113 20.24 -0.77 -3.49
CA HIS A 113 19.65 -1.19 -2.23
C HIS A 113 18.15 -1.48 -2.32
N TYR A 114 17.53 -1.32 -3.49
CA TYR A 114 16.12 -1.64 -3.71
C TYR A 114 15.96 -2.89 -4.58
N PRO A 115 14.97 -3.74 -4.32
CA PRO A 115 14.59 -4.83 -5.21
C PRO A 115 14.22 -4.29 -6.61
N SER A 116 14.47 -5.07 -7.66
CA SER A 116 14.13 -4.67 -9.03
C SER A 116 12.63 -4.39 -9.23
N SER A 117 11.76 -5.09 -8.51
CA SER A 117 10.31 -4.86 -8.51
C SER A 117 9.97 -3.48 -7.95
N VAL A 118 10.65 -3.03 -6.87
CA VAL A 118 10.50 -1.69 -6.31
C VAL A 118 10.99 -0.64 -7.30
N VAL A 119 12.20 -0.83 -7.88
CA VAL A 119 12.74 0.10 -8.90
C VAL A 119 11.78 0.23 -10.09
N SER A 120 11.20 -0.88 -10.54
CA SER A 120 10.18 -0.86 -11.60
C SER A 120 8.95 -0.06 -11.20
N SER A 121 8.44 -0.22 -9.97
CA SER A 121 7.24 0.44 -9.48
C SER A 121 7.39 1.95 -9.31
N ILE A 122 8.60 2.45 -9.03
CA ILE A 122 8.89 3.88 -8.87
C ILE A 122 9.29 4.58 -10.17
N THR A 123 9.46 3.81 -11.25
CA THR A 123 9.83 4.33 -12.58
C THR A 123 8.59 4.58 -13.41
N VAL A 124 8.47 5.78 -13.97
CA VAL A 124 7.39 6.17 -14.91
C VAL A 124 8.06 6.72 -16.16
N ASP A 125 7.73 6.14 -17.32
CA ASP A 125 8.24 6.54 -18.64
C ASP A 125 9.79 6.65 -18.71
N GLY A 126 10.48 5.77 -17.96
CA GLY A 126 11.94 5.67 -17.94
C GLY A 126 12.65 6.57 -16.91
N GLU A 127 11.90 7.40 -16.17
CA GLU A 127 12.42 8.25 -15.10
C GLU A 127 11.96 7.76 -13.73
N ILE A 128 12.81 7.88 -12.72
CA ILE A 128 12.42 7.65 -11.33
C ILE A 128 11.60 8.84 -10.87
N MET A 129 10.33 8.62 -10.56
CA MET A 129 9.37 9.67 -10.21
C MET A 129 8.93 9.62 -8.75
N LYS A 130 9.26 8.55 -8.03
CA LYS A 130 8.71 8.28 -6.71
C LYS A 130 9.79 7.87 -5.73
N ILE A 131 9.55 8.14 -4.44
CA ILE A 131 10.40 7.70 -3.33
C ILE A 131 9.66 6.56 -2.63
N PRO A 132 10.13 5.30 -2.69
CA PRO A 132 9.44 4.18 -2.09
C PRO A 132 9.63 4.18 -0.57
N THR A 133 8.55 3.88 0.17
CA THR A 133 8.55 3.91 1.64
C THR A 133 8.30 2.55 2.25
N ALA A 134 7.33 1.79 1.71
CA ALA A 134 6.90 0.51 2.25
C ALA A 134 6.49 -0.46 1.15
N ILE A 135 6.74 -1.75 1.38
CA ILE A 135 6.17 -2.84 0.60
C ILE A 135 5.05 -3.47 1.42
N HIS A 136 3.93 -3.76 0.76
CA HIS A 136 2.80 -4.49 1.29
C HIS A 136 2.45 -5.68 0.40
N ILE A 137 1.94 -6.74 1.01
CA ILE A 137 1.31 -7.85 0.31
C ILE A 137 -0.20 -7.75 0.52
N ASP A 138 -0.94 -7.67 -0.59
CA ASP A 138 -2.40 -7.70 -0.57
C ASP A 138 -2.89 -9.14 -0.45
N GLY A 139 -4.02 -9.33 0.26
CA GLY A 139 -4.61 -10.65 0.42
C GLY A 139 -3.96 -11.51 1.51
N MET A 140 -3.24 -10.90 2.45
CA MET A 140 -2.83 -11.58 3.67
C MET A 140 -4.03 -11.78 4.59
N ALA A 141 -4.13 -12.97 5.17
CA ALA A 141 -5.11 -13.29 6.19
C ALA A 141 -4.45 -13.24 7.57
N TYR A 142 -4.99 -12.39 8.43
CA TYR A 142 -4.61 -12.32 9.85
C TYR A 142 -5.72 -12.91 10.69
N TYR A 143 -5.38 -13.84 11.60
CA TYR A 143 -6.36 -14.56 12.41
C TYR A 143 -6.01 -14.54 13.89
N ASN A 144 -7.05 -14.57 14.71
CA ASN A 144 -6.94 -14.63 16.17
C ASN A 144 -6.71 -16.10 16.59
N MET A 145 -5.57 -16.36 17.25
CA MET A 145 -5.17 -17.73 17.64
C MET A 145 -6.07 -18.30 18.75
N GLU A 146 -6.57 -17.48 19.67
CA GLU A 146 -7.49 -17.92 20.73
C GLU A 146 -8.85 -18.35 20.12
N VAL A 147 -9.37 -17.59 19.15
CA VAL A 147 -10.59 -17.98 18.42
C VAL A 147 -10.37 -19.25 17.62
N ALA A 148 -9.24 -19.39 16.94
CA ALA A 148 -8.90 -20.59 16.19
C ALA A 148 -8.87 -21.84 17.11
N GLU A 149 -8.21 -21.74 18.27
CA GLU A 149 -8.16 -22.80 19.27
C GLU A 149 -9.56 -23.13 19.80
N ALA A 150 -10.36 -22.13 20.15
CA ALA A 150 -11.73 -22.31 20.66
C ALA A 150 -12.66 -22.98 19.64
N ALA A 151 -12.46 -22.68 18.35
CA ALA A 151 -13.23 -23.31 17.26
C ALA A 151 -12.67 -24.65 16.80
N GLY A 152 -11.49 -25.05 17.28
CA GLY A 152 -10.82 -26.29 16.89
C GLY A 152 -10.39 -26.30 15.41
N VAL A 153 -9.93 -25.16 14.90
CA VAL A 153 -9.43 -25.00 13.53
C VAL A 153 -7.94 -24.59 13.55
N ASP A 154 -7.23 -24.92 12.50
CA ASP A 154 -5.83 -24.55 12.31
C ASP A 154 -5.68 -23.83 10.96
N PRO A 155 -5.76 -22.49 10.94
CA PRO A 155 -5.63 -21.72 9.70
C PRO A 155 -4.29 -21.95 8.98
N ALA A 156 -3.21 -22.21 9.71
CA ALA A 156 -1.89 -22.47 9.10
C ALA A 156 -1.83 -23.79 8.34
N ALA A 157 -2.77 -24.71 8.56
CA ALA A 157 -2.87 -25.98 7.87
C ALA A 157 -3.75 -25.95 6.61
N TRP A 158 -4.43 -24.84 6.32
CA TRP A 158 -5.27 -24.76 5.13
C TRP A 158 -4.42 -24.67 3.85
N ASP A 159 -4.61 -25.62 2.97
CA ASP A 159 -3.93 -25.70 1.67
C ASP A 159 -4.79 -25.19 0.49
N SER A 160 -6.06 -24.89 0.73
CA SER A 160 -7.01 -24.45 -0.28
C SER A 160 -8.13 -23.61 0.32
N LEU A 161 -8.78 -22.79 -0.52
CA LEU A 161 -9.99 -22.06 -0.15
C LEU A 161 -11.12 -22.99 0.31
N ASP A 162 -11.24 -24.17 -0.28
CA ASP A 162 -12.26 -25.15 0.11
C ASP A 162 -12.01 -25.69 1.53
N ALA A 163 -10.76 -25.95 1.92
CA ALA A 163 -10.40 -26.32 3.28
C ALA A 163 -10.74 -25.21 4.28
N MET A 164 -10.39 -23.96 3.95
CA MET A 164 -10.74 -22.79 4.76
C MET A 164 -12.26 -22.64 4.94
N PHE A 165 -13.04 -22.66 3.87
CA PHE A 165 -14.48 -22.50 3.94
C PHE A 165 -15.17 -23.69 4.67
N ALA A 166 -14.64 -24.90 4.57
CA ALA A 166 -15.16 -26.06 5.30
C ALA A 166 -15.03 -25.87 6.82
N ASP A 167 -13.97 -25.23 7.28
CA ASP A 167 -13.75 -24.96 8.70
C ASP A 167 -14.58 -23.78 9.25
N PHE A 168 -15.09 -22.89 8.40
CA PHE A 168 -15.90 -21.76 8.83
C PHE A 168 -17.20 -22.17 9.56
N GLN A 169 -17.74 -23.37 9.26
CA GLN A 169 -18.89 -23.88 10.03
C GLN A 169 -18.49 -24.18 11.48
N LYS A 170 -17.31 -24.73 11.74
CA LYS A 170 -16.82 -24.96 13.10
C LYS A 170 -16.68 -23.65 13.88
N VAL A 171 -16.22 -22.60 13.21
CA VAL A 171 -16.08 -21.26 13.81
C VAL A 171 -17.45 -20.70 14.20
N ARG A 172 -18.46 -20.84 13.33
CA ARG A 172 -19.85 -20.44 13.63
C ARG A 172 -20.44 -21.26 14.78
N ASP A 173 -20.21 -22.56 14.80
CA ASP A 173 -20.72 -23.46 15.86
C ASP A 173 -20.08 -23.12 17.22
N ALA A 174 -18.86 -22.58 17.22
CA ALA A 174 -18.19 -22.05 18.42
C ALA A 174 -18.68 -20.65 18.83
N GLY A 175 -19.55 -20.00 18.03
CA GLY A 175 -20.16 -18.71 18.33
C GLY A 175 -19.39 -17.50 17.82
N TYR A 176 -18.45 -17.69 16.90
CA TYR A 176 -17.65 -16.61 16.31
C TYR A 176 -18.02 -16.32 14.86
N ILE A 177 -17.70 -15.13 14.39
CA ILE A 177 -17.75 -14.75 12.98
C ILE A 177 -16.52 -15.37 12.28
N PRO A 178 -16.68 -16.20 11.22
CA PRO A 178 -15.54 -16.77 10.54
C PRO A 178 -14.64 -15.73 9.88
N LEU A 179 -15.26 -14.77 9.16
CA LEU A 179 -14.58 -13.80 8.34
C LEU A 179 -15.14 -12.39 8.56
N ALA A 180 -14.33 -11.49 9.11
CA ALA A 180 -14.64 -10.08 9.16
C ALA A 180 -14.17 -9.40 7.87
N ILE A 181 -15.07 -8.68 7.20
CA ILE A 181 -14.74 -7.91 5.97
C ILE A 181 -15.27 -6.48 6.13
N GLY A 182 -14.49 -5.50 5.67
CA GLY A 182 -14.95 -4.15 5.45
C GLY A 182 -15.60 -4.03 4.06
N GLY A 183 -16.85 -3.58 4.03
CA GLY A 183 -17.66 -3.50 2.82
C GLY A 183 -17.59 -2.12 2.13
N GLN A 184 -16.44 -1.44 2.16
CA GLN A 184 -16.22 -0.25 1.34
C GLN A 184 -15.71 -0.69 -0.05
N GLN A 185 -15.98 0.10 -1.08
CA GLN A 185 -15.61 -0.22 -2.46
C GLN A 185 -14.13 -0.60 -2.62
N TRP A 186 -13.22 0.21 -2.10
CA TRP A 186 -11.79 -0.04 -2.22
C TRP A 186 -11.35 -1.34 -1.50
N GLN A 187 -11.98 -1.69 -0.36
CA GLN A 187 -11.65 -2.93 0.35
C GLN A 187 -12.10 -4.16 -0.44
N VAL A 188 -13.29 -4.10 -1.06
CA VAL A 188 -13.76 -5.14 -2.00
C VAL A 188 -12.85 -5.20 -3.22
N GLY A 189 -12.40 -4.06 -3.75
CA GLY A 189 -11.45 -3.98 -4.87
C GLY A 189 -10.12 -4.67 -4.54
N TYR A 190 -9.52 -4.39 -3.39
CA TYR A 190 -8.29 -5.07 -2.95
C TYR A 190 -8.48 -6.57 -2.74
N LEU A 191 -9.64 -7.00 -2.19
CA LEU A 191 -9.97 -8.43 -2.11
C LEU A 191 -10.03 -9.06 -3.51
N VAL A 192 -10.61 -8.37 -4.49
CA VAL A 192 -10.68 -8.85 -5.88
C VAL A 192 -9.29 -8.93 -6.50
N HIS A 193 -8.40 -7.96 -6.27
CA HIS A 193 -7.00 -8.06 -6.72
C HIS A 193 -6.33 -9.32 -6.14
N ALA A 194 -6.46 -9.52 -4.83
CA ALA A 194 -5.89 -10.69 -4.15
C ALA A 194 -6.47 -12.01 -4.68
N LEU A 195 -7.80 -12.07 -4.89
CA LEU A 195 -8.46 -13.27 -5.42
C LEU A 195 -8.12 -13.53 -6.90
N ALA A 196 -7.96 -12.48 -7.72
CA ALA A 196 -7.55 -12.61 -9.12
C ALA A 196 -6.15 -13.23 -9.21
N ALA A 197 -5.20 -12.76 -8.41
CA ALA A 197 -3.87 -13.34 -8.32
C ALA A 197 -3.89 -14.77 -7.74
N ALA A 198 -4.63 -14.98 -6.64
CA ALA A 198 -4.67 -16.25 -5.94
C ALA A 198 -5.32 -17.36 -6.78
N THR A 199 -6.43 -17.10 -7.45
CA THR A 199 -7.19 -18.12 -8.20
C THR A 199 -6.80 -18.20 -9.66
N GLY A 200 -6.55 -17.07 -10.33
CA GLY A 200 -6.18 -17.00 -11.73
C GLY A 200 -4.69 -17.20 -12.00
N GLY A 201 -3.86 -16.69 -11.11
CA GLY A 201 -2.40 -16.72 -11.25
C GLY A 201 -1.83 -15.51 -12.00
N PRO A 202 -0.49 -15.44 -12.16
CA PRO A 202 0.18 -14.26 -12.72
C PRO A 202 -0.25 -13.92 -14.15
N ASP A 203 -0.44 -14.92 -15.01
CA ASP A 203 -0.80 -14.70 -16.41
C ASP A 203 -2.19 -14.07 -16.55
N PHE A 204 -3.19 -14.63 -15.86
CA PHE A 204 -4.55 -14.06 -15.84
C PHE A 204 -4.56 -12.65 -15.24
N TYR A 205 -3.86 -12.48 -14.13
CA TYR A 205 -3.78 -11.18 -13.45
C TYR A 205 -3.15 -10.11 -14.33
N SER A 206 -2.03 -10.44 -15.00
CA SER A 206 -1.34 -9.52 -15.89
C SER A 206 -2.15 -9.21 -17.16
N ALA A 207 -2.92 -10.17 -17.66
CA ALA A 207 -3.83 -9.95 -18.77
C ALA A 207 -5.01 -9.05 -18.39
N LEU A 208 -5.48 -9.10 -17.14
CA LEU A 208 -6.58 -8.25 -16.66
C LEU A 208 -6.12 -6.84 -16.25
N TYR A 209 -4.95 -6.74 -15.58
CA TYR A 209 -4.45 -5.53 -14.92
C TYR A 209 -3.09 -5.05 -15.40
N GLY A 210 -2.59 -5.57 -16.53
CA GLY A 210 -1.36 -5.06 -17.14
C GLY A 210 -1.57 -3.71 -17.83
N GLY A 211 -0.48 -3.12 -18.32
CA GLY A 211 -0.52 -1.83 -19.02
C GLY A 211 -1.36 -1.85 -20.33
N GLU A 212 -1.57 -3.03 -20.90
CA GLU A 212 -2.46 -3.29 -22.05
C GLU A 212 -3.37 -4.46 -21.70
N PRO A 213 -4.55 -4.22 -21.08
CA PRO A 213 -5.47 -5.27 -20.69
C PRO A 213 -6.00 -6.08 -21.91
N ASP A 214 -6.05 -7.41 -21.76
CA ASP A 214 -6.54 -8.33 -22.81
C ASP A 214 -8.02 -8.65 -22.59
N PRO A 215 -8.94 -8.23 -23.50
CA PRO A 215 -10.37 -8.50 -23.34
C PRO A 215 -10.72 -9.99 -23.37
N SER A 216 -9.86 -10.87 -23.89
CA SER A 216 -10.13 -12.30 -23.95
C SER A 216 -10.25 -12.96 -22.59
N VAL A 217 -9.67 -12.36 -21.53
CA VAL A 217 -9.75 -12.91 -20.18
C VAL A 217 -11.04 -12.53 -19.44
N ILE A 218 -11.82 -11.57 -19.95
CA ILE A 218 -13.05 -11.09 -19.28
C ILE A 218 -14.14 -12.16 -19.22
N ASP A 219 -14.27 -13.01 -20.25
CA ASP A 219 -15.21 -14.16 -20.25
C ASP A 219 -14.48 -15.51 -20.12
N SER A 220 -13.35 -15.54 -19.42
CA SER A 220 -12.58 -16.75 -19.17
C SER A 220 -13.12 -17.58 -18.00
N ALA A 221 -12.64 -18.81 -17.88
CA ALA A 221 -12.93 -19.66 -16.73
C ALA A 221 -12.33 -19.09 -15.43
N GLU A 222 -11.19 -18.41 -15.53
CA GLU A 222 -10.51 -17.74 -14.42
C GLU A 222 -11.35 -16.58 -13.88
N MET A 223 -11.94 -15.75 -14.75
CA MET A 223 -12.83 -14.66 -14.35
C MET A 223 -14.08 -15.19 -13.65
N ARG A 224 -14.67 -16.26 -14.17
CA ARG A 224 -15.82 -16.91 -13.53
C ARG A 224 -15.45 -17.45 -12.15
N THR A 225 -14.31 -18.11 -12.03
CA THR A 225 -13.79 -18.62 -10.75
C THR A 225 -13.57 -17.47 -9.76
N LEU A 226 -13.00 -16.35 -10.21
CA LEU A 226 -12.81 -15.15 -9.40
C LEU A 226 -14.15 -14.63 -8.84
N LEU A 227 -15.14 -14.43 -9.70
CA LEU A 227 -16.44 -13.88 -9.29
C LEU A 227 -17.24 -14.87 -8.42
N GLU A 228 -17.22 -16.16 -8.72
CA GLU A 228 -17.81 -17.19 -7.87
C GLU A 228 -17.16 -17.25 -6.49
N THR A 229 -15.82 -17.12 -6.44
CA THR A 229 -15.08 -17.06 -5.18
C THR A 229 -15.43 -15.79 -4.40
N LEU A 230 -15.49 -14.64 -5.05
CA LEU A 230 -15.92 -13.38 -4.44
C LEU A 230 -17.34 -13.51 -3.84
N ARG A 231 -18.26 -14.18 -4.53
CA ARG A 231 -19.60 -14.46 -4.02
C ARG A 231 -19.59 -15.36 -2.77
N ARG A 232 -18.71 -16.36 -2.71
CA ARG A 232 -18.52 -17.16 -1.48
C ARG A 232 -18.02 -16.29 -0.33
N PHE A 233 -17.03 -15.42 -0.55
CA PHE A 233 -16.55 -14.48 0.46
C PHE A 233 -17.66 -13.55 0.96
N GLN A 234 -18.49 -13.04 0.04
CA GLN A 234 -19.65 -12.21 0.37
C GLN A 234 -20.66 -12.92 1.26
N GLN A 235 -20.91 -14.21 1.02
CA GLN A 235 -21.82 -15.03 1.83
C GLN A 235 -21.27 -15.35 3.23
N GLU A 236 -19.96 -15.32 3.41
CA GLU A 236 -19.30 -15.53 4.71
C GLU A 236 -19.09 -14.22 5.49
N ALA A 237 -19.26 -13.07 4.86
CA ALA A 237 -19.18 -11.77 5.51
C ALA A 237 -20.29 -11.59 6.53
N ASP A 238 -20.00 -10.93 7.65
CA ASP A 238 -21.02 -10.60 8.65
C ASP A 238 -21.99 -9.51 8.15
N GLU A 239 -23.23 -9.53 8.63
CA GLU A 239 -24.30 -8.61 8.19
C GLU A 239 -23.97 -7.12 8.38
N GLY A 240 -23.08 -6.77 9.32
CA GLY A 240 -22.66 -5.40 9.61
C GLY A 240 -21.50 -4.89 8.75
N SER A 241 -21.07 -5.62 7.72
CA SER A 241 -19.86 -5.30 6.94
C SER A 241 -19.98 -4.04 6.09
N ALA A 242 -21.20 -3.65 5.67
CA ALA A 242 -21.44 -2.54 4.78
C ALA A 242 -20.79 -1.22 5.29
N ASN A 243 -19.99 -0.60 4.45
CA ASN A 243 -19.29 0.68 4.72
C ASN A 243 -18.42 0.70 5.99
N ARG A 244 -18.02 -0.48 6.52
CA ARG A 244 -17.15 -0.56 7.70
C ARG A 244 -15.71 -0.24 7.32
N GLU A 245 -15.06 0.60 8.14
CA GLU A 245 -13.65 0.93 8.01
C GLU A 245 -12.78 -0.33 8.23
N TRP A 246 -11.66 -0.42 7.53
CA TRP A 246 -10.76 -1.57 7.57
C TRP A 246 -10.18 -1.84 8.96
N ASN A 247 -9.78 -0.80 9.68
CA ASN A 247 -9.21 -0.91 11.02
C ASN A 247 -10.27 -1.29 12.07
N VAL A 248 -11.52 -0.86 11.90
CA VAL A 248 -12.66 -1.33 12.71
C VAL A 248 -12.88 -2.82 12.48
N THR A 249 -12.77 -3.28 11.23
CA THR A 249 -12.84 -4.70 10.88
C THR A 249 -11.70 -5.48 11.52
N THR A 250 -10.46 -4.96 11.46
CA THR A 250 -9.30 -5.58 12.12
C THR A 250 -9.51 -5.69 13.64
N ASN A 251 -10.09 -4.65 14.27
CA ASN A 251 -10.37 -4.67 15.70
C ASN A 251 -11.38 -5.75 16.11
N MET A 252 -12.33 -6.14 15.23
CA MET A 252 -13.23 -7.28 15.51
C MET A 252 -12.44 -8.60 15.64
N VAL A 253 -11.40 -8.78 14.85
CA VAL A 253 -10.54 -9.96 14.93
C VAL A 253 -9.63 -9.87 16.17
N ILE A 254 -9.01 -8.71 16.43
CA ILE A 254 -8.14 -8.47 17.60
C ILE A 254 -8.89 -8.77 18.90
N THR A 255 -10.18 -8.37 18.99
CA THR A 255 -11.00 -8.53 20.19
C THR A 255 -11.73 -9.87 20.26
N GLY A 256 -11.47 -10.80 19.35
CA GLY A 256 -12.02 -12.14 19.35
C GLY A 256 -13.51 -12.23 18.99
N GLN A 257 -14.07 -11.26 18.27
CA GLN A 257 -15.43 -11.33 17.72
C GLN A 257 -15.46 -12.16 16.43
N ALA A 258 -14.37 -12.11 15.66
CA ALA A 258 -14.19 -12.85 14.42
C ALA A 258 -12.90 -13.65 14.43
N LEU A 259 -12.84 -14.72 13.64
CA LEU A 259 -11.64 -15.52 13.47
C LEU A 259 -10.58 -14.76 12.70
N MET A 260 -10.91 -14.23 11.52
CA MET A 260 -9.93 -13.68 10.61
C MET A 260 -10.46 -12.52 9.77
N GLN A 261 -9.51 -11.76 9.21
CA GLN A 261 -9.72 -10.79 8.13
C GLN A 261 -8.71 -11.07 7.03
N ILE A 262 -9.12 -10.95 5.76
CA ILE A 262 -8.23 -10.95 4.59
C ILE A 262 -8.18 -9.54 4.05
N HIS A 263 -6.96 -8.96 4.03
CA HIS A 263 -6.70 -7.61 3.55
C HIS A 263 -5.19 -7.45 3.25
N GLY A 264 -4.67 -6.22 3.16
CA GLY A 264 -3.23 -5.99 3.11
C GLY A 264 -2.55 -6.19 4.47
N ASP A 265 -1.25 -6.47 4.43
CA ASP A 265 -0.45 -6.77 5.62
C ASP A 265 -0.31 -5.58 6.60
N TRP A 266 -0.66 -4.35 6.20
CA TRP A 266 -0.76 -3.19 7.09
C TRP A 266 -1.69 -3.41 8.30
N MET A 267 -2.58 -4.41 8.27
CA MET A 267 -3.38 -4.84 9.43
C MET A 267 -2.51 -5.16 10.64
N LYS A 268 -1.28 -5.63 10.42
CA LYS A 268 -0.33 -5.96 11.49
C LYS A 268 -0.06 -4.77 12.41
N GLY A 269 -0.04 -3.55 11.87
CA GLY A 269 0.11 -2.33 12.65
C GLY A 269 -0.96 -2.18 13.74
N GLU A 270 -2.22 -2.48 13.44
CA GLU A 270 -3.33 -2.44 14.41
C GLU A 270 -3.16 -3.49 15.53
N TRP A 271 -2.71 -4.72 15.17
CA TRP A 271 -2.41 -5.75 16.16
C TRP A 271 -1.27 -5.33 17.09
N SER A 272 -0.19 -4.77 16.53
CA SER A 272 0.96 -4.28 17.31
C SER A 272 0.57 -3.11 18.21
N ALA A 273 -0.23 -2.16 17.73
CA ALA A 273 -0.75 -1.04 18.51
C ALA A 273 -1.66 -1.49 19.65
N ALA A 274 -2.38 -2.61 19.47
CA ALA A 274 -3.16 -3.26 20.51
C ALA A 274 -2.32 -4.09 21.52
N GLY A 275 -0.99 -4.09 21.40
CA GLY A 275 -0.08 -4.84 22.26
C GLY A 275 -0.10 -6.35 22.00
N LYS A 276 -0.50 -6.78 20.83
CA LYS A 276 -0.58 -8.18 20.42
C LYS A 276 0.70 -8.63 19.74
N THR A 277 1.05 -9.90 19.91
CA THR A 277 2.31 -10.49 19.41
C THR A 277 2.02 -11.56 18.37
N ALA A 278 2.64 -11.44 17.19
CA ALA A 278 2.59 -12.46 16.13
C ALA A 278 3.15 -13.80 16.62
N GLY A 279 2.49 -14.89 16.24
CA GLY A 279 2.83 -16.26 16.67
C GLY A 279 2.40 -16.60 18.10
N THR A 280 1.77 -15.66 18.83
CA THR A 280 1.25 -15.89 20.18
C THR A 280 -0.22 -15.50 20.30
N ASP A 281 -0.57 -14.28 19.93
CA ASP A 281 -1.94 -13.79 19.95
C ASP A 281 -2.62 -13.93 18.58
N PHE A 282 -1.86 -13.75 17.52
CA PHE A 282 -2.34 -13.84 16.14
C PHE A 282 -1.36 -14.55 15.21
N GLY A 283 -1.90 -15.14 14.17
CA GLY A 283 -1.14 -15.70 13.05
C GLY A 283 -1.49 -14.99 11.75
N CYS A 284 -0.67 -15.26 10.73
CA CYS A 284 -0.86 -14.73 9.38
C CYS A 284 -0.56 -15.83 8.36
N ILE A 285 -1.32 -15.83 7.28
CA ILE A 285 -1.15 -16.72 6.13
C ILE A 285 -1.50 -15.97 4.85
N GLN A 286 -1.02 -16.46 3.72
CA GLN A 286 -1.58 -16.08 2.42
C GLN A 286 -3.00 -16.64 2.25
N ILE A 287 -3.75 -16.18 1.26
CA ILE A 287 -4.95 -16.88 0.80
C ILE A 287 -4.57 -18.34 0.51
N PRO A 288 -5.26 -19.32 1.13
CA PRO A 288 -4.90 -20.72 0.98
C PRO A 288 -4.93 -21.20 -0.47
N GLY A 289 -3.81 -21.77 -0.94
CA GLY A 289 -3.65 -22.22 -2.32
C GLY A 289 -3.40 -21.11 -3.34
N ALA A 290 -3.02 -19.91 -2.88
CA ALA A 290 -2.75 -18.78 -3.77
C ALA A 290 -1.65 -19.11 -4.80
N LYS A 291 -1.92 -18.81 -6.08
CA LYS A 291 -0.96 -18.96 -7.19
C LYS A 291 -0.02 -17.76 -7.29
N ALA A 292 -0.45 -16.60 -6.86
CA ALA A 292 0.33 -15.37 -6.76
C ALA A 292 -0.28 -14.41 -5.74
N VAL A 293 0.48 -13.38 -5.37
CA VAL A 293 0.06 -12.31 -4.47
C VAL A 293 0.33 -10.94 -5.10
N PRO A 294 -0.60 -9.98 -4.99
CA PRO A 294 -0.32 -8.61 -5.38
C PRO A 294 0.60 -7.93 -4.37
N VAL A 295 1.57 -7.19 -4.90
CA VAL A 295 2.53 -6.39 -4.12
C VAL A 295 2.24 -4.91 -4.33
N THR A 296 2.00 -4.20 -3.25
CA THR A 296 1.82 -2.75 -3.22
C THR A 296 3.10 -2.09 -2.73
N VAL A 297 3.54 -1.03 -3.42
CA VAL A 297 4.67 -0.19 -2.97
C VAL A 297 4.12 1.20 -2.69
N ASP A 298 4.04 1.56 -1.41
CA ASP A 298 3.72 2.92 -1.00
C ASP A 298 4.87 3.85 -1.40
N SER A 299 4.55 4.93 -2.08
CA SER A 299 5.54 5.84 -2.62
C SER A 299 5.10 7.30 -2.54
N TRP A 300 6.09 8.18 -2.33
CA TRP A 300 5.90 9.62 -2.30
C TRP A 300 6.35 10.25 -3.62
N GLY A 301 5.55 11.15 -4.16
CA GLY A 301 5.92 12.03 -5.24
C GLY A 301 6.27 13.43 -4.73
N ILE A 302 7.03 14.16 -5.53
CA ILE A 302 7.40 15.55 -5.28
C ILE A 302 6.85 16.42 -6.41
N LEU A 303 6.28 17.57 -6.08
CA LEU A 303 5.75 18.49 -7.07
C LEU A 303 6.84 19.48 -7.52
N GLY A 304 7.07 19.54 -8.82
CA GLY A 304 8.03 20.48 -9.42
C GLY A 304 7.51 21.92 -9.53
N GLY A 305 8.39 22.82 -9.93
CA GLY A 305 8.06 24.21 -10.20
C GLY A 305 7.97 25.10 -8.96
N GLN A 306 8.56 24.68 -7.85
CA GLN A 306 8.63 25.38 -6.58
C GLN A 306 9.80 26.38 -6.52
N SER A 307 10.01 27.03 -5.37
CA SER A 307 11.21 27.83 -5.13
C SER A 307 12.43 26.97 -4.81
N GLU A 308 13.64 27.50 -4.98
CA GLU A 308 14.89 26.77 -4.66
C GLU A 308 14.92 26.29 -3.19
N GLU A 309 14.33 27.04 -2.26
CA GLU A 309 14.26 26.65 -0.85
C GLU A 309 13.32 25.45 -0.64
N VAL A 310 12.15 25.46 -1.31
CA VAL A 310 11.20 24.35 -1.27
C VAL A 310 11.80 23.11 -1.95
N ASP A 311 12.41 23.29 -3.13
CA ASP A 311 13.09 22.22 -3.86
C ASP A 311 14.17 21.52 -3.01
N ALA A 312 14.94 22.27 -2.23
CA ALA A 312 15.94 21.71 -1.31
C ALA A 312 15.30 20.94 -0.16
N ALA A 313 14.21 21.47 0.44
CA ALA A 313 13.49 20.81 1.53
C ALA A 313 12.81 19.51 1.08
N GLU A 314 12.31 19.47 -0.15
CA GLU A 314 11.73 18.26 -0.76
C GLU A 314 12.79 17.16 -0.98
N LEU A 315 14.03 17.53 -1.38
CA LEU A 315 15.12 16.55 -1.45
C LEU A 315 15.60 16.09 -0.07
N ASP A 316 15.53 16.96 0.95
CA ASP A 316 15.76 16.56 2.34
C ASP A 316 14.69 15.58 2.82
N PHE A 317 13.41 15.77 2.44
CA PHE A 317 12.35 14.79 2.67
C PHE A 317 12.65 13.46 1.95
N ALA A 318 13.04 13.51 0.68
CA ALA A 318 13.44 12.33 -0.09
C ALA A 318 14.56 11.55 0.61
N ALA A 319 15.57 12.26 1.14
CA ALA A 319 16.67 11.65 1.87
C ALA A 319 16.22 11.03 3.21
N VAL A 320 15.26 11.64 3.91
CA VAL A 320 14.65 11.07 5.12
C VAL A 320 13.92 9.77 4.80
N VAL A 321 13.05 9.76 3.78
CA VAL A 321 12.31 8.56 3.38
C VAL A 321 13.23 7.45 2.89
N ALA A 322 14.33 7.80 2.22
CA ALA A 322 15.31 6.84 1.70
C ALA A 322 16.32 6.34 2.74
N ASP A 323 16.32 6.88 3.95
CA ASP A 323 17.23 6.43 5.03
C ASP A 323 16.84 5.02 5.51
N PRO A 324 17.78 4.05 5.58
CA PRO A 324 17.45 2.67 5.94
C PRO A 324 16.92 2.50 7.36
N GLN A 325 17.37 3.33 8.32
CA GLN A 325 16.86 3.27 9.69
C GLN A 325 15.45 3.87 9.77
N VAL A 326 15.20 4.99 9.09
CA VAL A 326 13.87 5.60 9.00
C VAL A 326 12.87 4.62 8.36
N GLN A 327 13.26 3.89 7.32
CA GLN A 327 12.40 2.87 6.71
C GLN A 327 12.11 1.70 7.67
N ALA A 328 13.08 1.25 8.45
CA ALA A 328 12.86 0.21 9.45
C ALA A 328 11.89 0.69 10.56
N ASP A 329 12.09 1.90 11.08
CA ASP A 329 11.24 2.49 12.11
C ASP A 329 9.81 2.74 11.59
N PHE A 330 9.69 3.25 10.35
CA PHE A 330 8.42 3.44 9.67
C PHE A 330 7.69 2.10 9.49
N ALA A 331 8.37 1.09 8.97
CA ALA A 331 7.80 -0.24 8.73
C ALA A 331 7.34 -0.90 10.03
N SER A 332 8.10 -0.73 11.11
CA SER A 332 7.71 -1.22 12.45
C SER A 332 6.43 -0.57 12.95
N ALA A 333 6.27 0.76 12.78
CA ALA A 333 5.09 1.50 13.19
C ALA A 333 3.86 1.18 12.31
N LYS A 334 4.06 1.13 10.97
CA LYS A 334 3.00 0.92 9.97
C LYS A 334 2.51 -0.52 9.95
N GLY A 335 3.36 -1.50 10.28
CA GLY A 335 3.11 -2.92 10.07
C GLY A 335 3.49 -3.43 8.67
N SER A 336 4.31 -2.69 7.93
CA SER A 336 4.77 -3.00 6.56
C SER A 336 6.15 -3.66 6.53
N THR A 337 6.68 -3.81 5.33
CA THR A 337 8.06 -4.23 5.06
C THR A 337 8.85 -3.05 4.48
N PRO A 338 10.11 -2.79 4.92
CA PRO A 338 10.95 -1.78 4.31
C PRO A 338 11.18 -2.05 2.82
N THR A 339 11.31 -1.00 2.02
CA THR A 339 11.64 -1.14 0.59
C THR A 339 13.13 -1.34 0.35
N ARG A 340 13.99 -0.99 1.31
CA ARG A 340 15.44 -1.13 1.23
C ARG A 340 15.92 -2.48 1.75
N LEU A 341 16.78 -3.15 0.98
CA LEU A 341 17.39 -4.44 1.33
C LEU A 341 18.39 -4.34 2.49
N ASP A 342 18.95 -3.15 2.73
CA ASP A 342 19.91 -2.87 3.80
C ASP A 342 19.29 -2.23 5.04
N ALA A 343 17.94 -2.17 5.10
CA ALA A 343 17.24 -1.72 6.31
C ALA A 343 17.46 -2.71 7.46
N PRO A 344 17.66 -2.23 8.73
CA PRO A 344 17.79 -3.10 9.89
C PRO A 344 16.60 -4.05 10.06
N SER A 345 16.86 -5.36 10.22
CA SER A 345 15.85 -6.42 10.30
C SER A 345 15.70 -7.06 11.69
N GLU A 346 16.37 -6.52 12.71
CA GLU A 346 16.51 -7.16 14.03
C GLU A 346 15.20 -7.20 14.85
N VAL A 347 14.15 -6.52 14.38
CA VAL A 347 12.84 -6.41 15.06
C VAL A 347 11.71 -7.11 14.30
N LEU A 348 12.02 -8.01 13.36
CA LEU A 348 11.01 -8.70 12.58
C LEU A 348 10.25 -9.74 13.42
N ASP A 349 8.94 -9.62 13.44
CA ASP A 349 8.04 -10.63 14.02
C ASP A 349 7.78 -11.80 13.04
N ALA A 350 7.06 -12.84 13.51
CA ALA A 350 6.80 -14.03 12.72
C ALA A 350 6.05 -13.73 11.41
N CYS A 351 5.16 -12.74 11.39
CA CYS A 351 4.42 -12.35 10.19
C CYS A 351 5.28 -11.55 9.21
N SER A 352 6.19 -10.70 9.71
CA SER A 352 7.19 -10.04 8.86
C SER A 352 8.12 -11.05 8.17
N VAL A 353 8.54 -12.10 8.89
CA VAL A 353 9.34 -13.20 8.32
C VAL A 353 8.56 -13.91 7.22
N GLU A 354 7.27 -14.17 7.42
CA GLU A 354 6.41 -14.78 6.38
C GLU A 354 6.28 -13.89 5.14
N VAL A 355 6.10 -12.59 5.31
CA VAL A 355 6.06 -11.61 4.20
C VAL A 355 7.38 -11.62 3.43
N LEU A 356 8.52 -11.60 4.11
CA LEU A 356 9.83 -11.67 3.44
C LEU A 356 10.01 -12.98 2.67
N ARG A 357 9.56 -14.11 3.24
CA ARG A 357 9.60 -15.42 2.55
C ARG A 357 8.77 -15.41 1.26
N ILE A 358 7.60 -14.76 1.27
CA ILE A 358 6.77 -14.58 0.06
C ILE A 358 7.49 -13.71 -0.97
N LEU A 359 8.17 -12.66 -0.52
CA LEU A 359 8.90 -11.72 -1.38
C LEU A 359 10.22 -12.30 -1.94
N GLU A 360 10.69 -13.47 -1.47
CA GLU A 360 11.82 -14.18 -2.07
C GLU A 360 11.46 -14.83 -3.42
N ASP A 361 10.19 -15.17 -3.65
CA ASP A 361 9.71 -15.78 -4.89
C ASP A 361 9.11 -14.72 -5.82
N ALA A 362 9.94 -14.20 -6.71
CA ALA A 362 9.52 -13.15 -7.67
C ALA A 362 8.44 -13.64 -8.65
N ASP A 363 8.42 -14.94 -9.00
CA ASP A 363 7.43 -15.50 -9.93
C ASP A 363 6.05 -15.64 -9.27
N HIS A 364 6.00 -15.57 -7.96
CA HIS A 364 4.77 -15.59 -7.15
C HIS A 364 4.19 -14.19 -6.89
N GLN A 365 4.83 -13.12 -7.39
CA GLN A 365 4.41 -11.74 -7.19
C GLN A 365 3.82 -11.14 -8.45
N VAL A 366 2.79 -10.31 -8.26
CA VAL A 366 2.24 -9.45 -9.31
C VAL A 366 2.13 -8.02 -8.76
N PRO A 367 2.35 -6.98 -9.59
CA PRO A 367 2.24 -5.60 -9.11
C PRO A 367 0.77 -5.26 -8.81
N ASN A 368 0.54 -4.43 -7.80
CA ASN A 368 -0.79 -3.86 -7.57
C ASN A 368 -1.24 -3.06 -8.81
N PRO A 369 -2.50 -3.16 -9.25
CA PRO A 369 -3.00 -2.50 -10.47
C PRO A 369 -2.83 -0.98 -10.45
N HIS A 370 -2.86 -0.33 -9.30
CA HIS A 370 -2.60 1.12 -9.18
C HIS A 370 -1.26 1.55 -9.78
N SER A 371 -0.28 0.64 -9.84
CA SER A 371 1.05 0.95 -10.38
C SER A 371 1.23 0.54 -11.85
N THR A 372 0.25 -0.10 -12.47
CA THR A 372 0.41 -0.69 -13.81
C THR A 372 -0.65 -0.29 -14.82
N VAL A 373 -1.92 -0.28 -14.42
CA VAL A 373 -3.05 -0.13 -15.34
C VAL A 373 -3.62 1.29 -15.30
N ASP A 374 -4.36 1.62 -16.33
CA ASP A 374 -5.14 2.86 -16.37
C ASP A 374 -6.14 2.93 -15.21
N ALA A 375 -6.21 4.09 -14.54
CA ALA A 375 -7.05 4.27 -13.37
C ALA A 375 -8.54 4.12 -13.69
N ASP A 376 -9.00 4.55 -14.87
CA ASP A 376 -10.41 4.44 -15.27
C ASP A 376 -10.78 2.99 -15.48
N TRP A 377 -9.89 2.18 -16.06
CA TRP A 377 -10.10 0.74 -16.19
C TRP A 377 -10.19 0.04 -14.85
N GLN A 378 -9.23 0.27 -13.96
CA GLN A 378 -9.25 -0.30 -12.62
C GLN A 378 -10.51 0.10 -11.84
N ASN A 379 -10.86 1.39 -11.83
CA ASN A 379 -12.04 1.89 -11.14
C ASN A 379 -13.33 1.30 -11.71
N SER A 380 -13.41 1.09 -13.02
CA SER A 380 -14.56 0.47 -13.66
C SER A 380 -14.78 -0.98 -13.22
N ILE A 381 -13.69 -1.75 -13.04
CA ILE A 381 -13.77 -3.10 -12.46
C ILE A 381 -14.24 -3.02 -11.00
N TRP A 382 -13.69 -2.08 -10.21
CA TRP A 382 -14.09 -1.89 -8.82
C TRP A 382 -15.58 -1.55 -8.68
N ASP A 383 -16.12 -0.71 -9.55
CA ASP A 383 -17.56 -0.38 -9.59
C ASP A 383 -18.41 -1.64 -9.81
N VAL A 384 -18.04 -2.46 -10.81
CA VAL A 384 -18.78 -3.69 -11.11
C VAL A 384 -18.70 -4.70 -9.97
N VAL A 385 -17.50 -4.97 -9.45
CA VAL A 385 -17.33 -5.97 -8.37
C VAL A 385 -17.92 -5.49 -7.04
N PHE A 386 -17.97 -4.19 -6.79
CA PHE A 386 -18.65 -3.61 -5.64
C PHE A 386 -20.18 -3.71 -5.76
N ASN A 387 -20.72 -3.47 -6.97
CA ASN A 387 -22.14 -3.69 -7.25
C ASN A 387 -22.49 -5.18 -7.10
N PHE A 388 -21.67 -6.07 -7.64
CA PHE A 388 -21.82 -7.52 -7.50
C PHE A 388 -21.76 -7.97 -6.04
N TRP A 389 -20.86 -7.41 -5.23
CA TRP A 389 -20.78 -7.65 -3.79
C TRP A 389 -22.04 -7.15 -3.05
N SER A 390 -22.52 -5.95 -3.40
CA SER A 390 -23.61 -5.28 -2.69
C SER A 390 -25.00 -5.83 -3.06
N ASP A 391 -25.12 -6.41 -4.26
CA ASP A 391 -26.36 -7.04 -4.76
C ASP A 391 -26.19 -8.56 -4.93
N PRO A 392 -26.66 -9.37 -3.95
CA PRO A 392 -26.62 -10.83 -4.06
C PRO A 392 -27.42 -11.41 -5.23
N SER A 393 -28.32 -10.63 -5.85
CA SER A 393 -29.12 -11.08 -6.99
C SER A 393 -28.42 -10.92 -8.33
N MET A 394 -27.38 -10.10 -8.42
CA MET A 394 -26.57 -9.92 -9.62
C MET A 394 -25.82 -11.21 -9.97
N SER A 395 -25.99 -11.72 -11.16
CA SER A 395 -25.35 -12.96 -11.58
C SER A 395 -23.88 -12.73 -11.99
N VAL A 396 -23.10 -13.81 -12.05
CA VAL A 396 -21.73 -13.78 -12.61
C VAL A 396 -21.75 -13.33 -14.07
N ASP A 397 -22.72 -13.78 -14.86
CA ASP A 397 -22.86 -13.37 -16.27
C ASP A 397 -23.16 -11.87 -16.41
N ASP A 398 -23.98 -11.29 -15.51
CA ASP A 398 -24.25 -9.84 -15.50
C ASP A 398 -22.98 -9.05 -15.17
N ALA A 399 -22.17 -9.50 -14.22
CA ALA A 399 -20.92 -8.86 -13.87
C ALA A 399 -19.90 -8.90 -15.02
N ILE A 400 -19.75 -10.06 -15.67
CA ILE A 400 -18.89 -10.23 -16.85
C ILE A 400 -19.34 -9.30 -17.98
N ALA A 401 -20.65 -9.25 -18.28
CA ALA A 401 -21.18 -8.40 -19.33
C ALA A 401 -20.90 -6.90 -19.06
N GLN A 402 -21.01 -6.45 -17.81
CA GLN A 402 -20.69 -5.07 -17.46
C GLN A 402 -19.20 -4.77 -17.57
N ILE A 403 -18.31 -5.69 -17.15
CA ILE A 403 -16.86 -5.52 -17.31
C ILE A 403 -16.51 -5.43 -18.80
N GLN A 404 -17.14 -6.23 -19.66
CA GLN A 404 -16.92 -6.21 -21.09
C GLN A 404 -17.39 -4.90 -21.73
N GLU A 405 -18.56 -4.38 -21.35
CA GLU A 405 -19.07 -3.07 -21.80
C GLU A 405 -18.14 -1.93 -21.38
N ASN A 406 -17.63 -1.99 -20.15
CA ASN A 406 -16.66 -1.01 -19.64
C ASN A 406 -15.35 -1.06 -20.43
N TYR A 407 -14.86 -2.27 -20.75
CA TYR A 407 -13.66 -2.43 -21.58
C TYR A 407 -13.82 -1.74 -22.94
N GLU A 408 -14.93 -2.04 -23.65
CA GLU A 408 -15.21 -1.45 -24.96
C GLU A 408 -15.34 0.07 -24.91
N THR A 409 -15.79 0.61 -23.78
CA THR A 409 -15.98 2.07 -23.60
C THR A 409 -14.68 2.79 -23.27
N ILE A 410 -13.81 2.18 -22.48
CA ILE A 410 -12.61 2.84 -21.92
C ILE A 410 -11.37 2.57 -22.79
N LEU A 411 -11.24 1.32 -23.26
CA LEU A 411 -10.02 0.82 -23.93
C LEU A 411 -10.25 0.39 -25.40
N GLY A 412 -11.52 0.26 -25.84
CA GLY A 412 -11.95 -0.24 -27.16
C GLY A 412 -11.90 0.73 -28.32
#